data_4205c65bf8845a8af8d6939c19159a3d
#
_entry.id   4205c65bf8845a8af8d6939c19159a3d
#
_cell.length_a   1.000
_cell.length_b   1.000
_cell.length_c   1.000
_cell.angle_alpha   90.00
_cell.angle_beta   90.00
_cell.angle_gamma   90.00
#
_symmetry.space_group_name_H-M   'P 1'
#
loop_
_entity.id
_entity.type
_entity.pdbx_description
1 polymer ?
#
loop_
_entity_poly.entity_id
_entity_poly.type
_entity_poly.pdbx_seq_one_letter_code
_entity_poly.pdbx_strand_id
1 'polypeptide(L)'
;SWDGNGRMFVCQMETYMQSVDTTGEHVATSRILLLEDTDDDGRMDKRTVYIDKLMLPRMILAVGNELLVNVTDTYDIYAYKDTDSDGVADQKRLVYRANKKAYGNLEHQRSGLDWNLDNWIYVTVDPLRFKYKDGNLIADSLLSGSNGQWGITHDNYGRLFYARGGAEDAGSGFHINPAYGQLEFPDAY
;
A
#
# COMPACT_ATOMS: atom_id res chain seq x y z
N SER A 1 -6.82 4.51 1.33
CA SER A 1 -6.76 4.58 2.80
C SER A 1 -7.67 5.70 3.30
N TRP A 2 -8.32 5.48 4.42
CA TRP A 2 -9.12 6.48 5.12
C TRP A 2 -8.33 7.05 6.28
N ASP A 3 -8.52 8.31 6.60
CA ASP A 3 -8.01 8.90 7.84
C ASP A 3 -9.10 8.99 8.93
N GLY A 4 -8.71 9.47 10.12
CA GLY A 4 -9.63 9.61 11.25
C GLY A 4 -10.70 10.71 11.08
N ASN A 5 -10.60 11.52 10.04
CA ASN A 5 -11.57 12.60 9.72
C ASN A 5 -12.56 12.19 8.61
N GLY A 6 -12.53 10.95 8.16
CA GLY A 6 -13.41 10.47 7.10
C GLY A 6 -12.95 10.87 5.68
N ARG A 7 -11.74 11.38 5.52
CA ARG A 7 -11.17 11.70 4.21
C ARG A 7 -10.54 10.46 3.59
N MET A 8 -10.63 10.33 2.27
CA MET A 8 -10.11 9.17 1.55
C MET A 8 -8.92 9.55 0.67
N PHE A 9 -7.80 8.82 0.85
CA PHE A 9 -6.64 8.91 -0.02
C PHE A 9 -6.67 7.80 -1.07
N VAL A 10 -6.46 8.17 -2.33
CA VAL A 10 -6.54 7.27 -3.49
C VAL A 10 -5.28 7.37 -4.34
N CYS A 11 -4.59 6.25 -4.57
CA CYS A 11 -3.50 6.19 -5.53
C CYS A 11 -4.07 6.24 -6.96
N GLN A 12 -3.63 7.20 -7.75
CA GLN A 12 -3.91 7.29 -9.17
C GLN A 12 -2.64 6.94 -9.95
N MET A 13 -2.62 5.73 -10.51
CA MET A 13 -1.52 5.24 -11.33
C MET A 13 -1.80 5.55 -12.80
N GLU A 14 -1.06 6.48 -13.39
CA GLU A 14 -1.36 6.95 -14.74
C GLU A 14 -0.62 6.20 -15.84
N THR A 15 0.53 5.63 -15.54
CA THR A 15 1.39 4.99 -16.54
C THR A 15 1.40 3.47 -16.49
N TYR A 16 0.70 2.86 -15.52
CA TYR A 16 0.70 1.42 -15.34
C TYR A 16 -0.04 0.71 -16.49
N MET A 17 0.65 -0.22 -17.12
CA MET A 17 0.13 -1.05 -18.24
C MET A 17 -0.50 -0.27 -19.40
N GLN A 18 -0.03 0.94 -19.67
CA GLN A 18 -0.53 1.74 -20.78
C GLN A 18 0.12 1.36 -22.13
N SER A 19 1.29 0.75 -22.08
CA SER A 19 2.02 0.31 -23.26
C SER A 19 2.52 -1.12 -23.09
N VAL A 20 2.44 -1.91 -24.16
CA VAL A 20 2.88 -3.32 -24.16
C VAL A 20 4.38 -3.47 -23.94
N ASP A 21 5.16 -2.44 -24.32
CA ASP A 21 6.61 -2.41 -24.16
C ASP A 21 7.07 -1.74 -22.86
N THR A 22 6.13 -1.50 -21.94
CA THR A 22 6.37 -0.84 -20.64
C THR A 22 6.86 0.60 -20.71
N THR A 23 6.82 1.23 -21.90
CA THR A 23 7.23 2.61 -22.08
C THR A 23 6.45 3.55 -21.17
N GLY A 24 7.16 4.34 -20.41
CA GLY A 24 6.59 5.36 -19.52
C GLY A 24 6.25 4.89 -18.10
N GLU A 25 6.30 3.59 -17.77
CA GLU A 25 5.94 3.09 -16.44
C GLU A 25 6.84 3.62 -15.32
N HIS A 26 8.10 3.91 -15.63
CA HIS A 26 9.05 4.49 -14.67
C HIS A 26 9.07 6.03 -14.65
N VAL A 27 8.09 6.67 -15.30
CA VAL A 27 7.94 8.13 -15.26
C VAL A 27 7.09 8.55 -14.07
N ALA A 28 7.55 9.54 -13.32
CA ALA A 28 6.87 10.03 -12.12
C ALA A 28 5.73 11.01 -12.49
N THR A 29 4.64 10.48 -13.03
CA THR A 29 3.43 11.23 -13.41
C THR A 29 2.21 10.88 -12.57
N SER A 30 2.30 9.81 -11.80
CA SER A 30 1.22 9.35 -10.93
C SER A 30 1.08 10.25 -9.68
N ARG A 31 -0.05 10.15 -9.01
CA ARG A 31 -0.39 11.01 -7.88
C ARG A 31 -1.20 10.29 -6.82
N ILE A 32 -1.34 10.94 -5.67
CA ILE A 32 -2.31 10.56 -4.64
C ILE A 32 -3.33 11.67 -4.54
N LEU A 33 -4.60 11.29 -4.62
CA LEU A 33 -5.73 12.18 -4.46
C LEU A 33 -6.24 12.14 -3.03
N LEU A 34 -6.65 13.29 -2.52
CA LEU A 34 -7.46 13.44 -1.32
C LEU A 34 -8.90 13.71 -1.74
N LEU A 35 -9.81 12.88 -1.26
CA LEU A 35 -11.24 13.01 -1.47
C LEU A 35 -11.91 13.33 -0.15
N GLU A 36 -12.83 14.27 -0.17
CA GLU A 36 -13.55 14.80 1.00
C GLU A 36 -15.04 14.86 0.69
N ASP A 37 -15.86 14.49 1.68
CA ASP A 37 -17.29 14.73 1.73
C ASP A 37 -17.46 16.04 2.53
N THR A 38 -17.87 17.13 1.88
CA THR A 38 -17.87 18.45 2.52
C THR A 38 -19.23 18.85 3.10
N ASP A 39 -20.28 18.09 2.78
CA ASP A 39 -21.66 18.33 3.24
C ASP A 39 -22.27 17.16 4.03
N ASP A 40 -21.47 16.13 4.32
CA ASP A 40 -21.85 14.93 5.08
C ASP A 40 -23.01 14.12 4.46
N ASP A 41 -23.15 14.13 3.12
CA ASP A 41 -24.18 13.38 2.41
C ASP A 41 -23.77 11.93 2.10
N GLY A 42 -22.54 11.54 2.43
CA GLY A 42 -21.95 10.20 2.17
C GLY A 42 -21.30 10.08 0.81
N ARG A 43 -21.11 11.18 0.07
CA ARG A 43 -20.43 11.22 -1.23
C ARG A 43 -19.22 12.15 -1.17
N MET A 44 -18.15 11.73 -1.82
CA MET A 44 -16.97 12.55 -1.96
C MET A 44 -17.20 13.61 -3.04
N ASP A 45 -17.38 14.86 -2.64
CA ASP A 45 -17.69 15.99 -3.53
C ASP A 45 -16.48 16.90 -3.82
N LYS A 46 -15.43 16.84 -3.00
CA LYS A 46 -14.20 17.59 -3.20
C LYS A 46 -13.02 16.65 -3.48
N ARG A 47 -12.21 17.03 -4.46
CA ARG A 47 -11.00 16.30 -4.86
C ARG A 47 -9.81 17.25 -4.94
N THR A 48 -8.74 16.94 -4.22
CA THR A 48 -7.45 17.64 -4.25
C THR A 48 -6.33 16.69 -4.65
N VAL A 49 -5.31 17.17 -5.34
CA VAL A 49 -4.08 16.41 -5.57
C VAL A 49 -3.21 16.58 -4.33
N TYR A 50 -3.21 15.57 -3.48
CA TYR A 50 -2.48 15.58 -2.21
C TYR A 50 -0.96 15.45 -2.41
N ILE A 51 -0.53 14.55 -3.31
CA ILE A 51 0.87 14.39 -3.70
C ILE A 51 0.92 14.19 -5.20
N ASP A 52 1.74 14.95 -5.89
CA ASP A 52 1.96 14.82 -7.34
C ASP A 52 3.35 14.24 -7.65
N LYS A 53 3.54 13.87 -8.91
CA LYS A 53 4.84 13.41 -9.46
C LYS A 53 5.42 12.21 -8.71
N LEU A 54 4.60 11.20 -8.48
CA LEU A 54 5.02 9.91 -7.93
C LEU A 54 5.20 8.88 -9.03
N MET A 55 6.14 7.97 -8.82
CA MET A 55 6.30 6.80 -9.68
C MET A 55 5.43 5.67 -9.14
N LEU A 56 4.26 5.47 -9.73
CA LEU A 56 3.31 4.38 -9.42
C LEU A 56 3.17 4.10 -7.90
N PRO A 57 2.51 4.99 -7.14
CA PRO A 57 2.32 4.80 -5.69
C PRO A 57 1.46 3.56 -5.45
N ARG A 58 1.94 2.62 -4.63
CA ARG A 58 1.29 1.32 -4.48
C ARG A 58 0.88 0.94 -3.06
N MET A 59 1.48 1.54 -2.06
CA MET A 59 1.08 1.35 -0.66
C MET A 59 0.83 2.69 -0.02
N ILE A 60 -0.32 2.86 0.60
CA ILE A 60 -0.66 4.04 1.39
C ILE A 60 -1.36 3.64 2.68
N LEU A 61 -1.04 4.35 3.76
CA LEU A 61 -1.70 4.19 5.05
C LEU A 61 -1.76 5.54 5.76
N ALA A 62 -2.95 6.00 6.08
CA ALA A 62 -3.12 7.18 6.91
C ALA A 62 -2.83 6.86 8.39
N VAL A 63 -1.97 7.64 9.02
CA VAL A 63 -1.56 7.48 10.42
C VAL A 63 -1.56 8.84 11.10
N GLY A 64 -2.55 9.08 11.95
CA GLY A 64 -2.74 10.39 12.55
C GLY A 64 -2.95 11.47 11.48
N ASN A 65 -2.04 12.43 11.41
CA ASN A 65 -2.06 13.50 10.40
C ASN A 65 -1.02 13.32 9.29
N GLU A 66 -0.51 12.11 9.11
CA GLU A 66 0.46 11.76 8.09
C GLU A 66 -0.10 10.68 7.16
N LEU A 67 0.35 10.67 5.92
CA LEU A 67 0.14 9.59 4.98
C LEU A 67 1.46 8.85 4.73
N LEU A 68 1.54 7.59 5.12
CA LEU A 68 2.65 6.72 4.77
C LEU A 68 2.50 6.29 3.31
N VAL A 69 3.56 6.39 2.54
CA VAL A 69 3.55 6.12 1.09
C VAL A 69 4.79 5.34 0.69
N ASN A 70 4.57 4.30 -0.09
CA ASN A 70 5.61 3.62 -0.87
C ASN A 70 5.29 3.74 -2.36
N VAL A 71 6.31 3.92 -3.16
CA VAL A 71 6.23 3.94 -4.63
C VAL A 71 6.93 2.71 -5.21
N THR A 72 6.67 2.43 -6.48
CA THR A 72 7.29 1.33 -7.22
C THR A 72 8.82 1.43 -7.25
N ASP A 73 9.51 0.32 -7.40
CA ASP A 73 10.96 0.13 -7.47
C ASP A 73 11.75 0.52 -6.21
N THR A 74 11.07 0.78 -5.12
CA THR A 74 11.70 0.97 -3.83
C THR A 74 10.91 0.28 -2.72
N TYR A 75 11.61 -0.07 -1.65
CA TYR A 75 10.98 -0.54 -0.43
C TYR A 75 11.05 0.51 0.70
N ASP A 76 11.61 1.67 0.42
CA ASP A 76 11.58 2.81 1.33
C ASP A 76 10.14 3.30 1.51
N ILE A 77 9.79 3.70 2.72
CA ILE A 77 8.48 4.26 3.03
C ILE A 77 8.68 5.67 3.56
N TYR A 78 7.93 6.61 3.02
CA TYR A 78 7.94 8.01 3.40
C TYR A 78 6.61 8.40 4.06
N ALA A 79 6.67 9.27 5.06
CA ALA A 79 5.51 9.97 5.57
C ALA A 79 5.40 11.33 4.89
N TYR A 80 4.20 11.65 4.46
CA TYR A 80 3.81 12.94 3.91
C TYR A 80 2.80 13.61 4.83
N LYS A 81 2.89 14.91 4.95
CA LYS A 81 2.02 15.70 5.80
C LYS A 81 1.67 17.01 5.12
N ASP A 82 0.42 17.41 5.25
CA ASP A 82 -0.09 18.73 4.98
C ASP A 82 -0.04 19.52 6.30
N THR A 83 0.76 20.58 6.37
CA THR A 83 0.99 21.33 7.62
C THR A 83 0.16 22.61 7.73
N ASP A 84 -0.36 23.11 6.63
CA ASP A 84 -1.19 24.33 6.58
C ASP A 84 -2.67 24.06 6.26
N SER A 85 -3.02 22.77 6.07
CA SER A 85 -4.40 22.30 5.85
C SER A 85 -5.02 22.77 4.53
N ASP A 86 -4.21 22.96 3.50
CA ASP A 86 -4.69 23.31 2.15
C ASP A 86 -5.08 22.09 1.29
N GLY A 87 -4.82 20.90 1.81
CA GLY A 87 -5.10 19.61 1.14
C GLY A 87 -3.96 19.12 0.28
N VAL A 88 -2.77 19.75 0.34
CA VAL A 88 -1.56 19.35 -0.38
C VAL A 88 -0.45 19.05 0.62
N ALA A 89 0.25 17.94 0.43
CA ALA A 89 1.36 17.60 1.31
C ALA A 89 2.57 18.49 1.04
N ASP A 90 3.03 19.21 2.05
CA ASP A 90 4.18 20.12 2.00
C ASP A 90 5.40 19.59 2.73
N GLN A 91 5.26 18.57 3.57
CA GLN A 91 6.36 17.89 4.25
C GLN A 91 6.47 16.44 3.81
N LYS A 92 7.74 16.00 3.68
CA LYS A 92 8.11 14.62 3.38
C LYS A 92 9.27 14.19 4.27
N ARG A 93 9.15 13.04 4.92
CA ARG A 93 10.24 12.45 5.70
C ARG A 93 10.32 10.94 5.47
N LEU A 94 11.52 10.38 5.55
CA LEU A 94 11.72 8.94 5.49
C LEU A 94 11.34 8.33 6.84
N VAL A 95 10.47 7.30 6.83
CA VAL A 95 10.04 6.56 8.03
C VAL A 95 10.55 5.14 8.09
N TYR A 96 10.90 4.57 6.95
CA TYR A 96 11.55 3.27 6.83
C TYR A 96 12.51 3.27 5.66
N ARG A 97 13.77 2.92 5.91
CA ARG A 97 14.78 2.69 4.87
C ARG A 97 14.99 1.20 4.68
N ALA A 98 14.74 0.74 3.49
CA ALA A 98 15.06 -0.63 3.10
C ALA A 98 16.54 -0.76 2.76
N ASN A 99 17.12 -1.90 3.12
CA ASN A 99 18.51 -2.21 2.77
C ASN A 99 18.65 -2.90 1.40
N LYS A 100 17.56 -2.96 0.64
CA LYS A 100 17.52 -3.56 -0.70
C LYS A 100 16.64 -2.73 -1.63
N LYS A 101 16.94 -2.81 -2.93
CA LYS A 101 16.05 -2.27 -3.96
C LYS A 101 14.94 -3.26 -4.24
N ALA A 102 13.79 -2.76 -4.65
CA ALA A 102 12.77 -3.58 -5.26
C ALA A 102 13.24 -4.02 -6.66
N TYR A 103 13.02 -5.28 -6.98
CA TYR A 103 13.38 -5.87 -8.27
C TYR A 103 12.18 -6.64 -8.82
N GLY A 104 12.19 -6.81 -10.12
CA GLY A 104 11.25 -7.65 -10.84
C GLY A 104 10.08 -6.90 -11.43
N ASN A 105 9.11 -7.67 -11.86
CA ASN A 105 7.90 -7.17 -12.48
C ASN A 105 7.19 -6.17 -11.55
N LEU A 106 6.71 -5.07 -12.11
CA LEU A 106 5.98 -4.04 -11.39
C LEU A 106 4.77 -4.59 -10.64
N GLU A 107 4.11 -5.60 -11.19
CA GLU A 107 2.96 -6.25 -10.54
C GLU A 107 3.34 -7.01 -9.27
N HIS A 108 4.54 -7.56 -9.22
CA HIS A 108 4.95 -8.51 -8.17
C HIS A 108 5.76 -7.86 -7.07
N GLN A 109 5.74 -6.55 -6.97
CA GLN A 109 6.39 -5.84 -5.89
C GLN A 109 5.50 -5.80 -4.65
N ARG A 110 6.10 -5.50 -3.50
CA ARG A 110 5.40 -5.39 -2.21
C ARG A 110 4.20 -4.46 -2.30
N SER A 111 3.10 -4.87 -1.67
CA SER A 111 1.91 -4.05 -1.45
C SER A 111 1.41 -4.22 -0.02
N GLY A 112 0.34 -3.51 0.35
CA GLY A 112 -0.25 -3.59 1.68
C GLY A 112 -0.14 -2.30 2.45
N LEU A 113 0.43 -2.34 3.66
CA LEU A 113 0.28 -1.47 4.81
C LEU A 113 -1.12 -1.66 5.43
N ASP A 114 -1.39 -2.88 5.88
CA ASP A 114 -2.59 -3.20 6.65
C ASP A 114 -2.26 -3.12 8.15
N TRP A 115 -2.86 -2.17 8.86
CA TRP A 115 -2.67 -2.03 10.30
C TRP A 115 -3.65 -2.91 11.05
N ASN A 116 -3.15 -4.02 11.54
CA ASN A 116 -3.95 -5.06 12.18
C ASN A 116 -4.19 -4.78 13.69
N LEU A 117 -5.12 -5.55 14.27
CA LEU A 117 -5.57 -5.46 15.67
C LEU A 117 -4.47 -5.78 16.69
N ASP A 118 -3.44 -6.51 16.32
CA ASP A 118 -2.24 -6.79 17.12
C ASP A 118 -1.25 -5.61 17.16
N ASN A 119 -1.64 -4.49 16.55
CA ASN A 119 -0.84 -3.28 16.45
C ASN A 119 0.44 -3.42 15.60
N TRP A 120 0.42 -4.36 14.64
CA TRP A 120 1.40 -4.48 13.59
C TRP A 120 0.82 -4.05 12.24
N ILE A 121 1.70 -3.54 11.37
CA ILE A 121 1.38 -3.17 9.99
C ILE A 121 2.00 -4.22 9.09
N TYR A 122 1.16 -4.92 8.33
CA TYR A 122 1.56 -6.02 7.46
C TYR A 122 1.71 -5.59 6.01
N VAL A 123 2.58 -6.30 5.31
CA VAL A 123 2.84 -6.13 3.87
C VAL A 123 2.86 -7.48 3.18
N THR A 124 2.64 -7.47 1.86
CA THR A 124 2.75 -8.67 1.03
C THR A 124 4.18 -8.91 0.54
N VAL A 125 4.44 -10.05 -0.09
CA VAL A 125 5.67 -10.47 -0.77
C VAL A 125 6.81 -10.78 0.20
N ASP A 126 7.17 -9.86 1.06
CA ASP A 126 8.24 -10.08 2.04
C ASP A 126 7.67 -10.52 3.40
N PRO A 127 8.37 -11.42 4.12
CA PRO A 127 7.98 -11.84 5.47
C PRO A 127 8.34 -10.73 6.48
N LEU A 128 7.71 -9.58 6.33
CA LEU A 128 7.94 -8.41 7.16
C LEU A 128 6.62 -7.86 7.70
N ARG A 129 6.71 -7.33 8.90
CA ARG A 129 5.71 -6.47 9.51
C ARG A 129 6.39 -5.25 10.12
N PHE A 130 5.64 -4.21 10.38
CA PHE A 130 6.15 -2.98 10.95
C PHE A 130 5.39 -2.59 12.19
N LYS A 131 6.08 -1.99 13.13
CA LYS A 131 5.49 -1.26 14.25
C LYS A 131 5.70 0.23 14.04
N TYR A 132 4.62 1.02 14.08
CA TYR A 132 4.73 2.47 14.06
C TYR A 132 5.04 2.94 15.47
N LYS A 133 6.20 3.56 15.65
CA LYS A 133 6.65 4.06 16.96
C LYS A 133 7.47 5.34 16.78
N ASP A 134 7.14 6.35 17.58
CA ASP A 134 7.86 7.64 17.61
C ASP A 134 8.05 8.24 16.19
N GLY A 135 7.02 8.13 15.37
CA GLY A 135 7.02 8.63 14.00
C GLY A 135 7.77 7.75 12.98
N ASN A 136 8.26 6.58 13.33
CA ASN A 136 9.03 5.71 12.44
C ASN A 136 8.41 4.30 12.35
N LEU A 137 8.74 3.59 11.27
CA LEU A 137 8.41 2.19 11.10
C LEU A 137 9.60 1.32 11.52
N ILE A 138 9.39 0.51 12.53
CA ILE A 138 10.37 -0.49 13.00
C ILE A 138 9.99 -1.82 12.38
N ALA A 139 10.86 -2.35 11.54
CA ALA A 139 10.64 -3.64 10.87
C ALA A 139 10.95 -4.82 11.78
N ASP A 140 10.14 -5.85 11.68
CA ASP A 140 10.33 -7.15 12.27
C ASP A 140 10.10 -8.24 11.22
N SER A 141 10.85 -9.32 11.28
CA SER A 141 10.76 -10.43 10.34
C SER A 141 9.78 -11.48 10.83
N LEU A 142 8.89 -11.91 9.94
CA LEU A 142 8.01 -13.03 10.19
C LEU A 142 8.75 -14.37 9.99
N LEU A 143 8.34 -15.39 10.71
CA LEU A 143 8.91 -16.74 10.62
C LEU A 143 8.49 -17.50 9.35
N SER A 144 7.33 -17.17 8.81
CA SER A 144 6.80 -17.75 7.58
C SER A 144 7.18 -16.92 6.36
N GLY A 145 7.35 -17.59 5.22
CA GLY A 145 7.78 -16.98 3.97
C GLY A 145 6.89 -15.87 3.41
N SER A 146 7.12 -15.47 2.18
CA SER A 146 6.41 -14.37 1.55
C SER A 146 4.89 -14.57 1.55
N ASN A 147 4.18 -13.53 1.89
CA ASN A 147 2.75 -13.56 2.11
C ASN A 147 2.04 -12.81 0.99
N GLY A 148 1.41 -13.56 0.10
CA GLY A 148 0.52 -13.01 -0.91
C GLY A 148 1.16 -12.07 -1.93
N GLN A 149 0.32 -11.55 -2.78
CA GLN A 149 0.61 -10.50 -3.76
C GLN A 149 -0.58 -9.54 -3.81
N TRP A 150 -0.38 -8.35 -4.29
CA TRP A 150 -1.35 -7.31 -4.61
C TRP A 150 -2.17 -6.74 -3.45
N GLY A 151 -2.68 -7.54 -2.55
CA GLY A 151 -3.51 -7.03 -1.45
C GLY A 151 -3.44 -7.87 -0.19
N ILE A 152 -3.61 -7.21 0.93
CA ILE A 152 -3.70 -7.79 2.26
C ILE A 152 -4.77 -7.00 3.05
N THR A 153 -5.53 -7.70 3.87
CA THR A 153 -6.49 -7.12 4.79
C THR A 153 -6.69 -8.06 5.97
N HIS A 154 -7.45 -7.65 6.96
CA HIS A 154 -7.80 -8.49 8.10
C HIS A 154 -9.30 -8.47 8.40
N ASP A 155 -9.77 -9.47 9.12
CA ASP A 155 -11.13 -9.51 9.64
C ASP A 155 -11.23 -8.85 11.03
N ASN A 156 -12.44 -8.87 11.60
CA ASN A 156 -12.71 -8.31 12.93
C ASN A 156 -12.01 -9.03 14.09
N TYR A 157 -11.34 -10.13 13.82
CA TYR A 157 -10.52 -10.88 14.78
C TYR A 157 -9.02 -10.73 14.57
N GLY A 158 -8.61 -9.92 13.58
CA GLY A 158 -7.20 -9.72 13.22
C GLY A 158 -6.60 -10.81 12.35
N ARG A 159 -7.41 -11.75 11.82
CA ARG A 159 -6.91 -12.77 10.89
C ARG A 159 -6.63 -12.16 9.54
N LEU A 160 -5.41 -12.36 9.05
CA LEU A 160 -4.97 -11.79 7.78
C LEU A 160 -5.50 -12.60 6.59
N PHE A 161 -5.92 -11.86 5.58
CA PHE A 161 -6.32 -12.38 4.28
C PHE A 161 -5.46 -11.74 3.21
N TYR A 162 -4.92 -12.53 2.32
CA TYR A 162 -4.15 -12.04 1.17
C TYR A 162 -4.33 -12.93 -0.05
N ALA A 163 -4.24 -12.33 -1.24
CA ALA A 163 -4.28 -13.07 -2.47
C ALA A 163 -2.89 -13.65 -2.78
N ARG A 164 -2.82 -14.93 -3.10
CA ARG A 164 -1.70 -15.47 -3.87
C ARG A 164 -1.98 -15.24 -5.34
N GLY A 165 -1.03 -14.62 -6.01
CA GLY A 165 -1.06 -14.53 -7.46
C GLY A 165 -1.21 -15.92 -8.07
N GLY A 166 -2.01 -16.03 -9.11
CA GLY A 166 -2.13 -17.26 -9.86
C GLY A 166 -0.76 -17.71 -10.37
N ALA A 167 -0.47 -18.99 -10.28
CA ALA A 167 0.62 -19.53 -11.06
C ALA A 167 0.27 -19.33 -12.54
N GLU A 168 1.23 -18.89 -13.31
CA GLU A 168 1.09 -18.68 -14.75
C GLU A 168 0.94 -20.01 -15.53
N ASP A 169 0.97 -21.12 -14.81
CA ASP A 169 0.78 -22.45 -15.36
C ASP A 169 -0.69 -22.77 -15.57
N ALA A 170 -1.00 -23.35 -16.73
CA ALA A 170 -2.35 -23.69 -17.17
C ALA A 170 -3.16 -24.62 -16.25
N GLY A 171 -2.58 -25.18 -15.23
CA GLY A 171 -3.23 -26.05 -14.24
C GLY A 171 -3.51 -25.40 -12.89
N SER A 172 -3.02 -24.19 -12.65
CA SER A 172 -3.08 -23.52 -11.33
C SER A 172 -3.33 -22.04 -11.50
N GLY A 173 -4.26 -21.63 -12.23
CA GLY A 173 -4.36 -20.23 -12.58
C GLY A 173 -5.58 -19.49 -12.09
N PHE A 174 -5.86 -18.44 -12.74
CA PHE A 174 -6.88 -17.42 -12.51
C PHE A 174 -8.33 -17.91 -12.55
N HIS A 175 -8.54 -19.14 -12.88
CA HIS A 175 -9.85 -19.73 -12.84
C HIS A 175 -10.02 -20.46 -11.54
N ILE A 176 -11.20 -20.65 -11.16
CA ILE A 176 -11.75 -21.37 -10.04
C ILE A 176 -10.75 -22.37 -9.39
N ASN A 177 -9.65 -21.84 -8.94
CA ASN A 177 -8.73 -22.60 -8.12
C ASN A 177 -9.15 -22.40 -6.66
N PRO A 178 -9.47 -23.44 -5.91
CA PRO A 178 -9.80 -23.32 -4.49
C PRO A 178 -8.67 -22.68 -3.67
N ALA A 179 -7.46 -22.66 -4.19
CA ALA A 179 -6.32 -22.00 -3.57
C ALA A 179 -6.27 -20.49 -3.84
N TYR A 180 -7.10 -19.98 -4.75
CA TYR A 180 -7.19 -18.55 -5.01
C TYR A 180 -7.91 -17.87 -3.87
N GLY A 181 -7.26 -16.92 -3.20
CA GLY A 181 -7.77 -16.36 -1.95
C GLY A 181 -7.58 -17.26 -0.74
N GLN A 182 -6.58 -18.12 -0.77
CA GLN A 182 -6.25 -18.98 0.35
C GLN A 182 -5.97 -18.15 1.60
N LEU A 183 -6.61 -18.53 2.69
CA LEU A 183 -6.34 -17.97 4.00
C LEU A 183 -5.02 -18.52 4.53
N GLU A 184 -4.11 -17.63 4.85
CA GLU A 184 -2.86 -17.99 5.52
C GLU A 184 -2.65 -17.09 6.74
N PHE A 185 -2.11 -17.68 7.77
CA PHE A 185 -1.74 -16.97 8.99
C PHE A 185 -0.21 -16.83 9.01
N PRO A 186 0.33 -15.62 8.95
CA PRO A 186 1.78 -15.41 8.92
C PRO A 186 2.49 -15.81 10.22
N ASP A 187 1.75 -15.78 11.33
CA ASP A 187 2.24 -16.25 12.63
C ASP A 187 1.33 -17.37 13.13
N ALA A 188 1.93 -18.42 13.66
CA ALA A 188 1.19 -19.42 14.41
C ALA A 188 0.60 -18.73 15.65
N TYR A 189 -0.70 -18.74 15.75
CA TYR A 189 -1.39 -18.42 16.98
C TYR A 189 -1.26 -19.58 17.97
#